data_d5dfd1d87feb111884178a2a4c2d367b
#
_entry.id   d5dfd1d87feb111884178a2a4c2d367b
#
_cell.length_a   1.000
_cell.length_b   1.000
_cell.length_c   1.000
_cell.angle_alpha   90.00
_cell.angle_beta   90.00
_cell.angle_gamma   90.00
#
_symmetry.space_group_name_H-M   'P 1'
#
loop_
_entity.id
_entity.type
_entity.pdbx_description
1 polymer ?
#
loop_
_entity_poly.entity_id
_entity_poly.type
_entity_poly.pdbx_seq_one_letter_code
_entity_poly.pdbx_strand_id
1 'polypeptide(L)'
;RIGPEYAGALGVLQPIADGLKLLVKEDIIPAKADGILFTAGPILVLVPVILSWLIVPFGQNLLISNVGIGIFLWIALSSIQPIGLLMSGYASNNKYSLLGGLRAAAQSISYEIPLALSVLAIVLMTNSLSTIDIVNQQSGAGILSWNIWRQPVGFIVFWICALAECERLPFDLPEAEEELVAGYQ
;
A
#
# COMPACT_ATOMS: atom_id res chain seq x y z
N ARG A 1 8.11 4.02 22.96
CA ARG A 1 7.10 3.08 23.52
C ARG A 1 7.74 1.71 23.62
N ILE A 2 7.59 1.05 24.79
CA ILE A 2 7.91 -0.36 24.96
C ILE A 2 6.73 -1.12 24.36
N GLY A 3 7.02 -2.05 23.43
CA GLY A 3 5.98 -2.88 22.79
C GLY A 3 5.33 -3.88 23.75
N PRO A 4 4.35 -4.69 23.27
CA PRO A 4 3.71 -5.71 24.09
C PRO A 4 4.73 -6.78 24.51
N GLU A 5 4.77 -7.12 25.81
CA GLU A 5 5.75 -8.07 26.38
C GLU A 5 5.13 -9.44 26.70
N TYR A 6 3.79 -9.52 26.85
CA TYR A 6 3.13 -10.69 27.45
C TYR A 6 2.63 -11.75 26.46
N ALA A 7 2.59 -11.45 25.16
CA ALA A 7 2.16 -12.42 24.15
C ALA A 7 3.35 -13.29 23.69
N GLY A 8 3.67 -14.34 24.42
CA GLY A 8 4.86 -15.17 24.20
C GLY A 8 6.16 -14.51 24.70
N ALA A 9 7.29 -15.15 24.45
CA ALA A 9 8.59 -14.59 24.81
C ALA A 9 8.81 -13.29 24.04
N LEU A 10 9.01 -12.17 24.72
CA LEU A 10 9.25 -10.83 24.13
C LEU A 10 8.15 -10.32 23.20
N GLY A 11 6.92 -10.81 23.35
CA GLY A 11 5.79 -10.34 22.53
C GLY A 11 5.76 -10.84 21.07
N VAL A 12 6.54 -11.85 20.72
CA VAL A 12 6.64 -12.39 19.34
C VAL A 12 5.29 -12.92 18.82
N LEU A 13 4.40 -13.40 19.69
CA LEU A 13 3.08 -13.92 19.30
C LEU A 13 2.00 -12.83 19.18
N GLN A 14 2.31 -11.57 19.44
CA GLN A 14 1.35 -10.47 19.38
C GLN A 14 0.67 -10.32 18.00
N PRO A 15 1.38 -10.42 16.85
CA PRO A 15 0.72 -10.34 15.55
C PRO A 15 -0.33 -11.43 15.32
N ILE A 16 -0.09 -12.63 15.85
CA ILE A 16 -1.05 -13.75 15.78
C ILE A 16 -2.26 -13.48 16.67
N ALA A 17 -2.03 -12.98 17.89
CA ALA A 17 -3.10 -12.61 18.80
C ALA A 17 -3.99 -11.49 18.24
N ASP A 18 -3.40 -10.49 17.59
CA ASP A 18 -4.13 -9.39 16.95
C ASP A 18 -4.92 -9.90 15.73
N GLY A 19 -4.34 -10.78 14.93
CA GLY A 19 -5.05 -11.43 13.82
C GLY A 19 -6.25 -12.24 14.28
N LEU A 20 -6.10 -13.07 15.32
CA LEU A 20 -7.21 -13.84 15.89
C LEU A 20 -8.29 -12.92 16.49
N LYS A 21 -7.89 -11.85 17.18
CA LYS A 21 -8.83 -10.86 17.73
C LYS A 21 -9.69 -10.24 16.62
N LEU A 22 -9.07 -9.87 15.49
CA LEU A 22 -9.79 -9.28 14.35
C LEU A 22 -10.77 -10.27 13.70
N LEU A 23 -10.44 -11.57 13.62
CA LEU A 23 -11.32 -12.59 13.08
C LEU A 23 -12.57 -12.85 13.96
N VAL A 24 -12.46 -12.65 15.26
CA VAL A 24 -13.56 -12.86 16.23
C VAL A 24 -14.36 -11.57 16.46
N LYS A 25 -13.85 -10.41 16.01
CA LYS A 25 -14.51 -9.12 16.19
C LYS A 25 -15.81 -9.07 15.38
N GLU A 26 -16.86 -8.52 16.02
CA GLU A 26 -18.15 -8.32 15.38
C GLU A 26 -18.08 -7.33 14.21
N ASP A 27 -18.70 -7.68 13.09
CA ASP A 27 -18.83 -6.80 11.92
C ASP A 27 -20.07 -5.92 12.08
N ILE A 28 -19.86 -4.61 12.23
CA ILE A 28 -20.93 -3.63 12.50
C ILE A 28 -21.14 -2.77 11.27
N ILE A 29 -22.27 -2.95 10.61
CA ILE A 29 -22.71 -2.11 9.48
C ILE A 29 -23.65 -1.02 10.02
N PRO A 30 -23.36 0.30 9.79
CA PRO A 30 -24.25 1.37 10.21
C PRO A 30 -25.64 1.24 9.58
N ALA A 31 -26.70 1.50 10.34
CA ALA A 31 -28.10 1.29 9.91
C ALA A 31 -28.51 2.10 8.65
N LYS A 32 -27.83 3.20 8.35
CA LYS A 32 -28.06 4.06 7.18
C LYS A 32 -26.98 3.91 6.10
N ALA A 33 -26.08 2.94 6.23
CA ALA A 33 -25.04 2.67 5.26
C ALA A 33 -25.59 1.96 4.02
N ASP A 34 -24.97 2.20 2.86
CA ASP A 34 -25.19 1.38 1.68
C ASP A 34 -24.38 0.09 1.83
N GLY A 35 -25.05 -1.03 2.17
CA GLY A 35 -24.39 -2.30 2.48
C GLY A 35 -23.55 -2.87 1.33
N ILE A 36 -23.94 -2.66 0.09
CA ILE A 36 -23.19 -3.15 -1.08
C ILE A 36 -21.88 -2.38 -1.23
N LEU A 37 -21.94 -1.06 -1.21
CA LEU A 37 -20.75 -0.22 -1.33
C LEU A 37 -19.83 -0.34 -0.11
N PHE A 38 -20.42 -0.49 1.09
CA PHE A 38 -19.67 -0.67 2.33
C PHE A 38 -18.82 -1.94 2.32
N THR A 39 -19.36 -3.04 1.78
CA THR A 39 -18.62 -4.30 1.64
C THR A 39 -17.65 -4.28 0.45
N ALA A 40 -18.00 -3.59 -0.64
CA ALA A 40 -17.16 -3.52 -1.83
C ALA A 40 -15.90 -2.66 -1.61
N GLY A 41 -15.95 -1.61 -0.77
CA GLY A 41 -14.82 -0.74 -0.49
C GLY A 41 -13.57 -1.49 -0.01
N PRO A 42 -13.61 -2.20 1.11
CA PRO A 42 -12.48 -3.00 1.60
C PRO A 42 -11.99 -4.07 0.61
N ILE A 43 -12.90 -4.67 -0.17
CA ILE A 43 -12.53 -5.66 -1.20
C ILE A 43 -11.69 -5.00 -2.29
N LEU A 44 -12.09 -3.81 -2.77
CA LEU A 44 -11.34 -3.06 -3.78
C LEU A 44 -9.98 -2.57 -3.29
N VAL A 45 -9.79 -2.37 -2.00
CA VAL A 45 -8.48 -2.06 -1.41
C VAL A 45 -7.62 -3.33 -1.30
N LEU A 46 -8.19 -4.42 -0.80
CA LEU A 46 -7.43 -5.63 -0.46
C LEU A 46 -7.04 -6.47 -1.68
N VAL A 47 -7.95 -6.61 -2.67
CA VAL A 47 -7.70 -7.46 -3.85
C VAL A 47 -6.49 -6.98 -4.67
N PRO A 48 -6.32 -5.69 -5.00
CA PRO A 48 -5.13 -5.22 -5.71
C PRO A 48 -3.83 -5.45 -4.94
N VAL A 49 -3.84 -5.31 -3.62
CA VAL A 49 -2.68 -5.57 -2.77
C VAL A 49 -2.25 -7.03 -2.87
N ILE A 50 -3.20 -7.98 -2.78
CA ILE A 50 -2.90 -9.41 -2.93
C ILE A 50 -2.38 -9.71 -4.35
N LEU A 51 -3.01 -9.13 -5.38
CA LEU A 51 -2.58 -9.33 -6.76
C LEU A 51 -1.19 -8.76 -7.04
N SER A 52 -0.79 -7.69 -6.36
CA SER A 52 0.56 -7.10 -6.51
C SER A 52 1.67 -8.07 -6.11
N TRP A 53 1.41 -8.99 -5.17
CA TRP A 53 2.37 -10.02 -4.75
C TRP A 53 2.71 -11.02 -5.85
N LEU A 54 1.83 -11.19 -6.86
CA LEU A 54 2.10 -12.06 -8.01
C LEU A 54 3.29 -11.58 -8.86
N ILE A 55 3.58 -10.29 -8.80
CA ILE A 55 4.58 -9.62 -9.65
C ILE A 55 5.95 -9.56 -8.95
N VAL A 56 5.98 -9.66 -7.62
CA VAL A 56 7.20 -9.54 -6.81
C VAL A 56 8.04 -10.81 -6.93
N PRO A 57 9.31 -10.72 -7.40
CA PRO A 57 10.22 -11.86 -7.42
C PRO A 57 10.77 -12.12 -6.02
N PHE A 58 10.38 -13.22 -5.39
CA PHE A 58 10.87 -13.65 -4.07
C PHE A 58 12.24 -14.32 -4.13
N GLY A 59 12.67 -14.78 -5.31
CA GLY A 59 13.97 -15.42 -5.52
C GLY A 59 14.16 -15.81 -6.96
N GLN A 60 15.34 -16.34 -7.32
CA GLN A 60 15.71 -16.67 -8.71
C GLN A 60 14.74 -17.63 -9.40
N ASN A 61 14.12 -18.56 -8.64
CA ASN A 61 13.14 -19.54 -9.14
C ASN A 61 11.78 -19.47 -8.40
N LEU A 62 11.60 -18.49 -7.49
CA LEU A 62 10.39 -18.28 -6.72
C LEU A 62 9.62 -17.10 -7.31
N LEU A 63 9.05 -17.34 -8.48
CA LEU A 63 8.21 -16.39 -9.20
C LEU A 63 6.85 -17.02 -9.40
N ILE A 64 5.80 -16.33 -9.00
CA ILE A 64 4.43 -16.81 -9.18
C ILE A 64 4.02 -16.64 -10.64
N SER A 65 4.35 -15.49 -11.24
CA SER A 65 4.05 -15.21 -12.65
C SER A 65 5.12 -14.32 -13.26
N ASN A 66 5.65 -14.72 -14.42
CA ASN A 66 6.56 -13.90 -15.20
C ASN A 66 5.78 -13.03 -16.18
N VAL A 67 5.46 -11.80 -15.75
CA VAL A 67 4.75 -10.83 -16.58
C VAL A 67 5.75 -9.83 -17.15
N GLY A 68 5.87 -9.77 -18.49
CA GLY A 68 6.81 -8.86 -19.18
C GLY A 68 6.56 -7.37 -18.94
N ILE A 69 5.35 -7.00 -18.44
CA ILE A 69 4.94 -5.64 -18.07
C ILE A 69 4.69 -5.50 -16.57
N GLY A 70 5.43 -6.26 -15.74
CA GLY A 70 5.17 -6.38 -14.30
C GLY A 70 5.10 -5.05 -13.57
N ILE A 71 6.05 -4.13 -13.83
CA ILE A 71 6.07 -2.79 -13.21
C ILE A 71 4.81 -1.98 -13.55
N PHE A 72 4.39 -2.00 -14.80
CA PHE A 72 3.19 -1.27 -15.23
C PHE A 72 1.93 -1.84 -14.59
N LEU A 73 1.84 -3.18 -14.50
CA LEU A 73 0.74 -3.86 -13.81
C LEU A 73 0.71 -3.51 -12.31
N TRP A 74 1.86 -3.39 -11.66
CA TRP A 74 1.93 -2.99 -10.25
C TRP A 74 1.37 -1.58 -10.03
N ILE A 75 1.76 -0.60 -10.86
CA ILE A 75 1.22 0.77 -10.79
C ILE A 75 -0.29 0.77 -11.09
N ALA A 76 -0.75 -0.01 -12.07
CA ALA A 76 -2.17 -0.09 -12.38
C ALA A 76 -3.01 -0.72 -11.26
N LEU A 77 -2.45 -1.65 -10.51
CA LEU A 77 -3.12 -2.24 -9.35
C LEU A 77 -3.17 -1.27 -8.16
N SER A 78 -2.09 -0.50 -7.90
CA SER A 78 -2.08 0.50 -6.83
C SER A 78 -3.12 1.61 -7.07
N SER A 79 -3.34 2.03 -8.32
CA SER A 79 -4.32 3.07 -8.66
C SER A 79 -5.79 2.71 -8.41
N ILE A 80 -6.10 1.45 -8.12
CA ILE A 80 -7.46 1.02 -7.73
C ILE A 80 -7.74 1.34 -6.25
N GLN A 81 -6.71 1.37 -5.41
CA GLN A 81 -6.85 1.57 -3.96
C GLN A 81 -7.60 2.86 -3.57
N PRO A 82 -7.31 4.04 -4.14
CA PRO A 82 -8.04 5.27 -3.82
C PRO A 82 -9.56 5.19 -4.07
N ILE A 83 -9.97 4.40 -5.07
CA ILE A 83 -11.40 4.18 -5.38
C ILE A 83 -12.07 3.44 -4.23
N GLY A 84 -11.43 2.40 -3.69
CA GLY A 84 -11.92 1.64 -2.54
C GLY A 84 -12.06 2.51 -1.28
N LEU A 85 -11.09 3.39 -1.02
CA LEU A 85 -11.12 4.35 0.09
C LEU A 85 -12.29 5.34 -0.03
N LEU A 86 -12.52 5.90 -1.23
CA LEU A 86 -13.66 6.77 -1.50
C LEU A 86 -15.00 6.06 -1.31
N MET A 87 -15.10 4.81 -1.79
CA MET A 87 -16.32 4.02 -1.65
C MET A 87 -16.63 3.72 -0.19
N SER A 88 -15.65 3.34 0.62
CA SER A 88 -15.85 3.07 2.04
C SER A 88 -16.27 4.32 2.81
N GLY A 89 -15.63 5.47 2.54
CA GLY A 89 -15.98 6.75 3.13
C GLY A 89 -17.40 7.21 2.78
N TYR A 90 -17.80 7.05 1.53
CA TYR A 90 -19.15 7.41 1.08
C TYR A 90 -20.23 6.46 1.63
N ALA A 91 -19.97 5.16 1.62
CA ALA A 91 -20.93 4.13 1.98
C ALA A 91 -21.37 4.19 3.44
N SER A 92 -20.53 4.66 4.35
CA SER A 92 -20.86 4.78 5.79
C SER A 92 -21.92 5.84 6.09
N ASN A 93 -22.31 6.67 5.10
CA ASN A 93 -23.30 7.75 5.23
C ASN A 93 -23.01 8.71 6.40
N ASN A 94 -21.74 8.96 6.67
CA ASN A 94 -21.27 9.89 7.69
C ASN A 94 -20.40 10.95 7.03
N LYS A 95 -20.69 12.24 7.30
CA LYS A 95 -19.92 13.36 6.71
C LYS A 95 -18.45 13.39 7.10
N TYR A 96 -18.09 12.94 8.29
CA TYR A 96 -16.71 12.86 8.74
C TYR A 96 -15.96 11.72 8.05
N SER A 97 -16.61 10.58 7.88
CA SER A 97 -16.07 9.45 7.14
C SER A 97 -15.85 9.79 5.66
N LEU A 98 -16.81 10.49 5.04
CA LEU A 98 -16.65 10.97 3.66
C LEU A 98 -15.46 11.94 3.52
N LEU A 99 -15.31 12.89 4.46
CA LEU A 99 -14.16 13.81 4.44
C LEU A 99 -12.84 13.07 4.63
N GLY A 100 -12.78 12.08 5.54
CA GLY A 100 -11.61 11.22 5.72
C GLY A 100 -11.25 10.45 4.45
N GLY A 101 -12.24 9.80 3.82
CA GLY A 101 -12.05 9.08 2.56
C GLY A 101 -11.61 9.97 1.40
N LEU A 102 -12.14 11.20 1.30
CA LEU A 102 -11.70 12.19 0.30
C LEU A 102 -10.25 12.64 0.53
N ARG A 103 -9.84 12.87 1.79
CA ARG A 103 -8.46 13.24 2.11
C ARG A 103 -7.50 12.10 1.80
N ALA A 104 -7.83 10.86 2.18
CA ALA A 104 -7.04 9.68 1.91
C ALA A 104 -6.85 9.48 0.40
N ALA A 105 -7.93 9.49 -0.37
CA ALA A 105 -7.87 9.33 -1.82
C ALA A 105 -7.09 10.47 -2.51
N ALA A 106 -7.27 11.72 -2.08
CA ALA A 106 -6.51 12.85 -2.62
C ALA A 106 -5.01 12.72 -2.33
N GLN A 107 -4.64 12.26 -1.15
CA GLN A 107 -3.26 11.98 -0.78
C GLN A 107 -2.68 10.87 -1.65
N SER A 108 -3.32 9.70 -1.71
CA SER A 108 -2.87 8.56 -2.53
C SER A 108 -2.66 8.97 -3.99
N ILE A 109 -3.64 9.59 -4.65
CA ILE A 109 -3.53 10.03 -6.04
C ILE A 109 -2.36 11.02 -6.23
N SER A 110 -2.17 11.95 -5.29
CA SER A 110 -1.10 12.97 -5.37
C SER A 110 0.30 12.36 -5.27
N TYR A 111 0.48 11.32 -4.45
CA TYR A 111 1.79 10.68 -4.27
C TYR A 111 2.03 9.51 -5.24
N GLU A 112 0.99 8.94 -5.84
CA GLU A 112 1.10 7.90 -6.86
C GLU A 112 1.82 8.41 -8.13
N ILE A 113 1.56 9.65 -8.55
CA ILE A 113 2.19 10.23 -9.75
C ILE A 113 3.72 10.35 -9.61
N PRO A 114 4.28 10.98 -8.56
CA PRO A 114 5.74 11.01 -8.35
C PRO A 114 6.33 9.63 -8.14
N LEU A 115 5.61 8.72 -7.48
CA LEU A 115 6.03 7.33 -7.30
C LEU A 115 6.18 6.63 -8.64
N ALA A 116 5.19 6.70 -9.51
CA ALA A 116 5.23 6.14 -10.86
C ALA A 116 6.39 6.73 -11.68
N LEU A 117 6.60 8.05 -11.61
CA LEU A 117 7.73 8.70 -12.32
C LEU A 117 9.09 8.22 -11.81
N SER A 118 9.26 8.02 -10.51
CA SER A 118 10.49 7.50 -9.92
C SER A 118 10.80 6.07 -10.39
N VAL A 119 9.77 5.23 -10.48
CA VAL A 119 9.85 3.86 -10.99
C VAL A 119 10.15 3.83 -12.49
N LEU A 120 9.49 4.70 -13.28
CA LEU A 120 9.74 4.84 -14.71
C LEU A 120 11.18 5.28 -15.02
N ALA A 121 11.81 6.09 -14.17
CA ALA A 121 13.21 6.44 -14.31
C ALA A 121 14.13 5.19 -14.25
N ILE A 122 13.81 4.21 -13.41
CA ILE A 122 14.53 2.93 -13.36
C ILE A 122 14.23 2.08 -14.60
N VAL A 123 12.98 2.04 -15.05
CA VAL A 123 12.58 1.33 -16.26
C VAL A 123 13.35 1.85 -17.48
N LEU A 124 13.52 3.17 -17.60
CA LEU A 124 14.32 3.77 -18.68
C LEU A 124 15.82 3.36 -18.62
N MET A 125 16.38 3.19 -17.43
CA MET A 125 17.76 2.73 -17.27
C MET A 125 17.93 1.25 -17.60
N THR A 126 16.93 0.42 -17.31
CA THR A 126 16.96 -1.03 -17.56
C THR A 126 16.48 -1.38 -18.97
N ASN A 127 15.74 -0.47 -19.60
CA ASN A 127 15.04 -0.67 -20.88
C ASN A 127 14.13 -1.90 -20.89
N SER A 128 13.59 -2.26 -19.72
CA SER A 128 12.67 -3.38 -19.52
C SER A 128 11.60 -3.03 -18.48
N LEU A 129 10.36 -3.49 -18.71
CA LEU A 129 9.24 -3.39 -17.78
C LEU A 129 9.11 -4.62 -16.87
N SER A 130 9.96 -5.63 -17.09
CA SER A 130 9.98 -6.85 -16.29
C SER A 130 10.67 -6.60 -14.95
N THR A 131 10.02 -6.98 -13.86
CA THR A 131 10.59 -6.92 -12.51
C THR A 131 11.84 -7.78 -12.36
N ILE A 132 11.89 -8.91 -13.08
CA ILE A 132 13.02 -9.84 -13.07
C ILE A 132 14.25 -9.20 -13.69
N ASP A 133 14.11 -8.57 -14.84
CA ASP A 133 15.24 -7.95 -15.55
C ASP A 133 15.85 -6.82 -14.71
N ILE A 134 14.99 -6.05 -14.03
CA ILE A 134 15.42 -4.98 -13.13
C ILE A 134 16.21 -5.55 -11.93
N VAL A 135 15.76 -6.66 -11.35
CA VAL A 135 16.46 -7.32 -10.24
C VAL A 135 17.78 -7.93 -10.72
N ASN A 136 17.78 -8.63 -11.88
CA ASN A 136 18.97 -9.24 -12.43
C ASN A 136 20.06 -8.22 -12.79
N GLN A 137 19.67 -7.05 -13.28
CA GLN A 137 20.62 -5.97 -13.57
C GLN A 137 21.36 -5.48 -12.30
N GLN A 138 20.70 -5.60 -11.13
CA GLN A 138 21.26 -5.18 -9.84
C GLN A 138 22.04 -6.30 -9.12
N SER A 139 22.05 -7.53 -9.64
CA SER A 139 22.65 -8.70 -8.98
C SER A 139 24.18 -8.81 -9.10
N GLY A 140 24.87 -7.91 -9.82
CA GLY A 140 26.29 -8.04 -10.16
C GLY A 140 27.24 -7.92 -8.97
N ALA A 141 27.52 -6.69 -8.53
CA ALA A 141 28.55 -6.39 -7.50
C ALA A 141 27.96 -6.21 -6.09
N GLY A 142 26.88 -6.91 -5.75
CA GLY A 142 26.19 -6.76 -4.45
C GLY A 142 25.61 -5.35 -4.28
N ILE A 143 25.74 -4.78 -3.08
CA ILE A 143 25.11 -3.49 -2.71
C ILE A 143 25.57 -2.33 -3.61
N LEU A 144 26.79 -2.38 -4.16
CA LEU A 144 27.32 -1.32 -5.00
C LEU A 144 26.69 -1.27 -6.40
N SER A 145 26.04 -2.36 -6.86
CA SER A 145 25.34 -2.39 -8.14
C SER A 145 23.88 -1.92 -8.06
N TRP A 146 23.38 -1.60 -6.88
CA TRP A 146 22.00 -1.17 -6.70
C TRP A 146 21.73 0.18 -7.37
N ASN A 147 20.53 0.33 -7.91
CA ASN A 147 20.09 1.54 -8.58
C ASN A 147 20.02 2.77 -7.68
N ILE A 148 20.06 2.60 -6.36
CA ILE A 148 20.15 3.69 -5.39
C ILE A 148 21.36 4.61 -5.63
N TRP A 149 22.49 4.04 -6.04
CA TRP A 149 23.71 4.81 -6.34
C TRP A 149 23.66 5.49 -7.70
N ARG A 150 22.96 4.89 -8.65
CA ARG A 150 22.81 5.43 -10.00
C ARG A 150 21.73 6.51 -10.09
N GLN A 151 20.69 6.38 -9.25
CA GLN A 151 19.52 7.27 -9.21
C GLN A 151 19.15 7.65 -7.77
N PRO A 152 20.00 8.40 -7.03
CA PRO A 152 19.73 8.75 -5.63
C PRO A 152 18.49 9.64 -5.48
N VAL A 153 18.24 10.54 -6.43
CA VAL A 153 17.07 11.42 -6.41
C VAL A 153 15.77 10.59 -6.59
N GLY A 154 15.75 9.68 -7.55
CA GLY A 154 14.60 8.78 -7.76
C GLY A 154 14.34 7.91 -6.54
N PHE A 155 15.38 7.44 -5.86
CA PHE A 155 15.23 6.67 -4.63
C PHE A 155 14.62 7.49 -3.49
N ILE A 156 15.06 8.74 -3.28
CA ILE A 156 14.49 9.62 -2.24
C ILE A 156 13.02 9.91 -2.53
N VAL A 157 12.68 10.24 -3.77
CA VAL A 157 11.29 10.48 -4.18
C VAL A 157 10.44 9.22 -3.95
N PHE A 158 10.92 8.05 -4.39
CA PHE A 158 10.24 6.77 -4.17
C PHE A 158 10.00 6.51 -2.68
N TRP A 159 11.01 6.72 -1.83
CA TRP A 159 10.94 6.51 -0.40
C TRP A 159 9.87 7.40 0.26
N ILE A 160 9.86 8.70 -0.07
CA ILE A 160 8.88 9.64 0.47
C ILE A 160 7.47 9.26 0.01
N CYS A 161 7.28 8.94 -1.27
CA CYS A 161 5.98 8.55 -1.81
C CYS A 161 5.49 7.22 -1.22
N ALA A 162 6.37 6.25 -0.99
CA ALA A 162 6.02 4.99 -0.35
C ALA A 162 5.57 5.18 1.11
N LEU A 163 6.19 6.11 1.86
CA LEU A 163 5.72 6.46 3.21
C LEU A 163 4.34 7.11 3.18
N ALA A 164 4.08 7.97 2.20
CA ALA A 164 2.79 8.64 2.03
C ALA A 164 1.68 7.66 1.61
N GLU A 165 2.00 6.69 0.79
CA GLU A 165 1.07 5.62 0.37
C GLU A 165 0.69 4.69 1.53
N CYS A 166 1.64 4.46 2.46
CA CYS A 166 1.39 3.69 3.67
C CYS A 166 0.67 4.48 4.77
N GLU A 167 0.26 5.72 4.52
CA GLU A 167 -0.40 6.62 5.49
C GLU A 167 0.34 6.69 6.84
N ARG A 168 1.69 6.60 6.81
CA ARG A 168 2.54 6.65 8.02
C ARG A 168 2.98 8.09 8.32
N LEU A 169 3.20 8.37 9.60
CA LEU A 169 3.77 9.65 10.04
C LEU A 169 5.00 10.05 9.21
N PRO A 170 5.08 11.25 8.63
CA PRO A 170 4.24 12.44 8.85
C PRO A 170 3.01 12.59 7.93
N PHE A 171 2.64 11.58 7.15
CA PHE A 171 1.55 11.61 6.16
C PHE A 171 0.24 11.00 6.67
N ASP A 172 -0.03 11.10 7.96
CA ASP A 172 -1.17 10.53 8.68
C ASP A 172 -2.35 11.52 8.79
N LEU A 173 -2.59 12.28 7.73
CA LEU A 173 -3.67 13.28 7.67
C LEU A 173 -5.09 12.68 7.62
N PRO A 174 -5.32 11.53 6.97
CA PRO A 174 -6.65 10.93 6.89
C PRO A 174 -7.13 10.33 8.21
N GLU A 175 -6.21 9.86 9.07
CA GLU A 175 -6.46 9.18 10.35
C GLU A 175 -6.41 10.14 11.56
N ALA A 176 -6.19 11.43 11.34
CA ALA A 176 -6.04 12.41 12.42
C ALA A 176 -7.28 12.45 13.32
N GLU A 177 -7.21 11.78 14.47
CA GLU A 177 -8.29 11.68 15.47
C GLU A 177 -8.74 13.07 15.98
N GLU A 178 -7.81 14.01 16.05
CA GLU A 178 -8.06 15.36 16.53
C GLU A 178 -8.92 16.20 15.56
N GLU A 179 -8.89 15.89 14.27
CA GLU A 179 -9.60 16.67 13.24
C GLU A 179 -10.87 15.98 12.71
N LEU A 180 -10.85 14.66 12.53
CA LEU A 180 -11.88 13.91 11.81
C LEU A 180 -12.53 12.79 12.63
N VAL A 181 -12.23 12.70 13.93
CA VAL A 181 -12.82 11.63 14.81
C VAL A 181 -12.60 10.23 14.18
N ALA A 182 -11.36 9.90 13.84
CA ALA A 182 -10.91 8.67 13.17
C ALA A 182 -11.34 8.49 11.68
N GLY A 183 -11.95 9.49 11.05
CA GLY A 183 -12.21 9.49 9.62
C GLY A 183 -13.10 8.37 9.12
N TYR A 184 -12.58 7.54 8.22
CA TYR A 184 -13.28 6.42 7.57
C TYR A 184 -12.99 5.04 8.23
N GLN A 185 -12.15 5.00 9.26
CA GLN A 185 -11.80 3.81 10.04
C GLN A 185 -12.80 3.52 11.15
#